data_b44a4465e3fbb934341f014374ea5ce9
#
_entry.id   b44a4465e3fbb934341f014374ea5ce9
#
_cell.length_a   1.000
_cell.length_b   1.000
_cell.length_c   1.000
_cell.angle_alpha   90.00
_cell.angle_beta   90.00
_cell.angle_gamma   90.00
#
_symmetry.space_group_name_H-M   'P 1'
#
loop_
_entity.id
_entity.type
_entity.pdbx_description
1 polymer ?
#
loop_
_entity_poly.entity_id
_entity_poly.type
_entity_poly.pdbx_seq_one_letter_code
_entity_poly.pdbx_strand_id
1 'polypeptide(L)'
;MNKVYKVFPGGKFKVLTFSYDDGKIEDRRLVKLFNKFNLKATFNLNTGIIDPAIRIPQEEWPELYKGHDIAVHTFTHPTMIRLNNYNALREILDDKDNLEKIFKRPIYGLAYPNGSCDNRIVDIAKSVGIKYARVTNDKYSATKAAEAYAANADGPILIGDENGFSMPEDYMRW
;
A
#
# COMPACT_ATOMS: atom_id res chain seq x y z
N MET A 1 10.43 -18.89 -31.87
CA MET A 1 9.51 -18.03 -31.07
C MET A 1 10.35 -17.10 -30.23
N ASN A 2 10.25 -15.80 -30.43
CA ASN A 2 10.91 -14.83 -29.57
C ASN A 2 10.16 -14.78 -28.23
N LYS A 3 10.85 -15.09 -27.13
CA LYS A 3 10.27 -14.96 -25.79
C LYS A 3 10.27 -13.48 -25.39
N VAL A 4 9.11 -12.92 -25.06
CA VAL A 4 8.99 -11.58 -24.50
C VAL A 4 8.97 -11.71 -22.97
N TYR A 5 9.86 -10.98 -22.30
CA TYR A 5 9.93 -10.94 -20.85
C TYR A 5 9.47 -9.55 -20.36
N LYS A 6 8.58 -9.53 -19.37
CA LYS A 6 8.29 -8.29 -18.64
C LYS A 6 9.41 -8.05 -17.62
N VAL A 7 9.95 -6.86 -17.56
CA VAL A 7 11.03 -6.46 -16.63
C VAL A 7 10.67 -5.14 -15.95
N PHE A 8 11.28 -4.90 -14.80
CA PHE A 8 11.16 -3.61 -14.12
C PHE A 8 11.90 -2.49 -14.88
N PRO A 9 11.61 -1.21 -14.58
CA PRO A 9 12.29 -0.09 -15.21
C PRO A 9 13.83 -0.25 -15.20
N GLY A 10 14.47 0.06 -16.32
CA GLY A 10 15.90 -0.14 -16.51
C GLY A 10 16.31 -1.59 -16.82
N GLY A 11 15.38 -2.45 -17.26
CA GLY A 11 15.66 -3.82 -17.65
C GLY A 11 15.95 -4.78 -16.49
N LYS A 12 15.60 -4.42 -15.29
CA LYS A 12 15.87 -5.22 -14.08
C LYS A 12 14.87 -6.36 -13.93
N PHE A 13 15.34 -7.54 -13.54
CA PHE A 13 14.52 -8.73 -13.32
C PHE A 13 14.05 -8.87 -11.87
N LYS A 14 14.65 -8.14 -10.92
CA LYS A 14 14.30 -8.15 -9.49
C LYS A 14 14.28 -6.75 -8.95
N VAL A 15 13.33 -6.50 -8.02
CA VAL A 15 13.20 -5.26 -7.28
C VAL A 15 12.91 -5.60 -5.82
N LEU A 16 13.46 -4.85 -4.90
CA LEU A 16 13.12 -4.90 -3.48
C LEU A 16 12.36 -3.63 -3.12
N THR A 17 11.21 -3.79 -2.51
CA THR A 17 10.41 -2.70 -1.96
C THR A 17 10.18 -2.89 -0.47
N PHE A 18 9.97 -1.79 0.23
CA PHE A 18 9.65 -1.79 1.65
C PHE A 18 8.32 -1.07 1.85
N SER A 19 7.44 -1.64 2.65
CA SER A 19 6.13 -1.06 2.95
C SER A 19 5.81 -1.26 4.44
N TYR A 20 5.48 -0.16 5.12
CA TYR A 20 5.23 -0.14 6.57
C TYR A 20 3.93 0.57 6.88
N ASP A 21 3.20 0.06 7.86
CA ASP A 21 1.86 0.48 8.19
C ASP A 21 1.81 1.27 9.50
N ASP A 22 0.75 2.06 9.63
CA ASP A 22 0.29 2.66 10.87
C ASP A 22 0.98 3.95 11.32
N GLY A 23 2.12 4.35 10.81
CA GLY A 23 2.84 5.54 11.27
C GLY A 23 3.31 5.43 12.72
N LYS A 24 3.89 4.29 13.08
CA LYS A 24 4.35 3.99 14.45
C LYS A 24 5.59 4.76 14.83
N ILE A 25 5.80 4.97 16.14
CA ILE A 25 6.97 5.71 16.65
C ILE A 25 8.31 5.10 16.22
N GLU A 26 8.35 3.80 15.94
CA GLU A 26 9.50 3.07 15.42
C GLU A 26 9.93 3.54 14.02
N ASP A 27 9.04 4.15 13.25
CA ASP A 27 9.35 4.67 11.93
C ASP A 27 10.45 5.74 11.97
N ARG A 28 10.60 6.49 13.07
CA ARG A 28 11.71 7.43 13.24
C ARG A 28 13.08 6.75 13.09
N ARG A 29 13.22 5.55 13.67
CA ARG A 29 14.43 4.74 13.55
C ARG A 29 14.55 4.14 12.15
N LEU A 30 13.45 3.64 11.62
CA LEU A 30 13.39 2.98 10.33
C LEU A 30 13.74 3.93 9.19
N VAL A 31 13.14 5.11 9.14
CA VAL A 31 13.43 6.16 8.17
C VAL A 31 14.90 6.59 8.24
N LYS A 32 15.45 6.74 9.44
CA LYS A 32 16.87 7.07 9.63
C LYS A 32 17.78 6.01 9.01
N LEU A 33 17.43 4.72 9.15
CA LEU A 33 18.18 3.61 8.54
C LEU A 33 18.04 3.64 7.00
N PHE A 34 16.83 3.79 6.48
CA PHE A 34 16.61 3.87 5.04
C PHE A 34 17.37 5.03 4.41
N ASN A 35 17.33 6.20 5.01
CA ASN A 35 18.07 7.37 4.53
C ASN A 35 19.58 7.13 4.57
N LYS A 36 20.10 6.50 5.63
CA LYS A 36 21.53 6.15 5.75
C LYS A 36 22.01 5.25 4.62
N PHE A 37 21.19 4.29 4.19
CA PHE A 37 21.52 3.34 3.14
C PHE A 37 20.96 3.71 1.75
N ASN A 38 20.42 4.92 1.61
CA ASN A 38 19.77 5.40 0.38
C ASN A 38 18.66 4.45 -0.12
N LEU A 39 17.92 3.84 0.79
CA LEU A 39 16.78 2.99 0.50
C LEU A 39 15.49 3.83 0.53
N LYS A 40 14.47 3.37 -0.19
CA LYS A 40 13.15 3.99 -0.23
C LYS A 40 12.11 2.99 0.26
N ALA A 41 11.07 3.54 0.88
CA ALA A 41 9.93 2.78 1.38
C ALA A 41 8.63 3.52 1.09
N THR A 42 7.51 2.81 1.16
CA THR A 42 6.17 3.36 1.25
C THR A 42 5.70 3.26 2.69
N PHE A 43 5.20 4.35 3.25
CA PHE A 43 4.58 4.39 4.56
C PHE A 43 3.07 4.57 4.39
N ASN A 44 2.31 3.60 4.87
CA ASN A 44 0.86 3.57 4.76
C ASN A 44 0.28 4.12 6.07
N LEU A 45 -0.34 5.28 6.02
CA LEU A 45 -0.68 6.05 7.21
C LEU A 45 -2.19 6.11 7.43
N ASN A 46 -2.61 6.18 8.71
CA ASN A 46 -4.01 6.36 9.13
C ASN A 46 -4.16 7.75 9.74
N THR A 47 -4.93 8.62 9.13
CA THR A 47 -5.09 10.00 9.65
C THR A 47 -6.13 10.13 10.76
N GLY A 48 -7.00 9.14 10.91
CA GLY A 48 -8.04 9.16 11.97
C GLY A 48 -7.61 8.55 13.30
N ILE A 49 -6.42 7.94 13.37
CA ILE A 49 -5.93 7.33 14.61
C ILE A 49 -4.85 8.21 15.21
N ILE A 50 -5.17 8.86 16.32
CA ILE A 50 -4.26 9.75 17.04
C ILE A 50 -3.97 9.11 18.39
N ASP A 51 -2.78 8.53 18.54
CA ASP A 51 -2.29 7.98 19.81
C ASP A 51 -0.80 8.30 19.94
N PRO A 52 -0.43 9.38 20.60
CA PRO A 52 0.96 9.83 20.71
C PRO A 52 1.86 8.87 21.49
N ALA A 53 1.31 7.89 22.20
CA ALA A 53 2.09 6.88 22.90
C ALA A 53 2.71 5.86 21.95
N ILE A 54 2.08 5.60 20.81
CA ILE A 54 2.49 4.55 19.87
C ILE A 54 2.57 5.03 18.40
N ARG A 55 2.11 6.25 18.10
CA ARG A 55 2.08 6.81 16.75
C ARG A 55 2.80 8.15 16.68
N ILE A 56 3.37 8.43 15.55
CA ILE A 56 4.05 9.70 15.28
C ILE A 56 3.00 10.79 15.09
N PRO A 57 3.13 11.95 15.76
CA PRO A 57 2.26 13.11 15.53
C PRO A 57 2.26 13.52 14.05
N GLN A 58 1.09 13.88 13.54
CA GLN A 58 0.92 14.18 12.10
C GLN A 58 1.74 15.40 11.65
N GLU A 59 2.04 16.31 12.55
CA GLU A 59 2.87 17.49 12.30
C GLU A 59 4.31 17.14 11.92
N GLU A 60 4.79 15.98 12.39
CA GLU A 60 6.15 15.50 12.07
C GLU A 60 6.22 14.80 10.69
N TRP A 61 5.09 14.30 10.16
CA TRP A 61 5.07 13.44 8.98
C TRP A 61 5.73 14.03 7.73
N PRO A 62 5.48 15.31 7.34
CA PRO A 62 6.06 15.87 6.13
C PRO A 62 7.58 15.88 6.13
N GLU A 63 8.21 16.16 7.28
CA GLU A 63 9.67 16.17 7.38
C GLU A 63 10.23 14.76 7.62
N LEU A 64 9.59 13.96 8.48
CA LEU A 64 10.04 12.61 8.77
C LEU A 64 10.09 11.74 7.52
N TYR A 65 8.98 11.66 6.78
CA TYR A 65 8.86 10.78 5.61
C TYR A 65 9.36 11.41 4.31
N LYS A 66 10.05 12.53 4.38
CA LYS A 66 10.58 13.21 3.21
C LYS A 66 11.46 12.30 2.35
N GLY A 67 11.11 12.20 1.07
CA GLY A 67 11.81 11.36 0.10
C GLY A 67 11.38 9.89 0.10
N HIS A 68 10.40 9.52 0.92
CA HIS A 68 9.69 8.25 0.87
C HIS A 68 8.32 8.41 0.22
N ASP A 69 7.71 7.30 -0.14
CA ASP A 69 6.35 7.30 -0.63
C ASP A 69 5.34 7.20 0.52
N ILE A 70 4.14 7.73 0.30
CA ILE A 70 3.04 7.72 1.25
C ILE A 70 1.83 7.11 0.58
N ALA A 71 1.14 6.24 1.31
CA ALA A 71 -0.09 5.64 0.86
C ALA A 71 -1.16 5.68 1.96
N VAL A 72 -2.40 5.56 1.54
CA VAL A 72 -3.58 5.46 2.39
C VAL A 72 -3.54 4.13 3.16
N HIS A 73 -3.94 4.17 4.44
CA HIS A 73 -4.17 2.95 5.21
C HIS A 73 -5.55 2.94 5.89
N THR A 74 -6.49 3.67 5.29
CA THR A 74 -7.83 3.99 5.76
C THR A 74 -7.86 4.88 7.02
N PHE A 75 -8.96 5.57 7.24
CA PHE A 75 -9.06 6.58 8.28
C PHE A 75 -8.96 5.97 9.70
N THR A 76 -9.69 4.88 9.97
CA THR A 76 -9.75 4.25 11.30
C THR A 76 -9.31 2.79 11.34
N HIS A 77 -8.66 2.28 10.28
CA HIS A 77 -8.15 0.92 10.20
C HIS A 77 -9.18 -0.21 10.38
N PRO A 78 -10.37 -0.15 9.77
CA PRO A 78 -11.37 -1.20 9.92
C PRO A 78 -11.11 -2.39 8.99
N THR A 79 -11.77 -3.51 9.27
CA THR A 79 -11.87 -4.62 8.32
C THR A 79 -12.82 -4.25 7.18
N MET A 80 -12.29 -3.83 6.05
CA MET A 80 -13.00 -3.14 4.96
C MET A 80 -14.19 -3.90 4.40
N ILE A 81 -14.09 -5.23 4.24
CA ILE A 81 -15.19 -6.05 3.69
C ILE A 81 -16.44 -6.09 4.59
N ARG A 82 -16.31 -5.72 5.87
CA ARG A 82 -17.43 -5.67 6.82
C ARG A 82 -18.22 -4.36 6.76
N LEU A 83 -17.71 -3.37 6.05
CA LEU A 83 -18.34 -2.07 5.91
C LEU A 83 -19.35 -2.07 4.76
N ASN A 84 -20.38 -1.23 4.88
CA ASN A 84 -21.20 -0.87 3.73
C ASN A 84 -20.41 0.04 2.76
N ASN A 85 -20.93 0.25 1.55
CA ASN A 85 -20.23 1.01 0.52
C ASN A 85 -19.91 2.46 0.95
N TYR A 86 -20.85 3.11 1.62
CA TYR A 86 -20.67 4.48 2.08
C TYR A 86 -19.52 4.58 3.10
N ASN A 87 -19.53 3.74 4.11
CA ASN A 87 -18.48 3.75 5.14
C ASN A 87 -17.12 3.34 4.55
N ALA A 88 -17.09 2.33 3.67
CA ALA A 88 -15.86 1.94 2.99
C ALA A 88 -15.28 3.07 2.12
N LEU A 89 -16.13 3.78 1.40
CA LEU A 89 -15.74 4.96 0.63
C LEU A 89 -15.15 6.05 1.55
N ARG A 90 -15.83 6.36 2.66
CA ARG A 90 -15.37 7.38 3.61
C ARG A 90 -14.04 7.03 4.23
N GLU A 91 -13.83 5.79 4.61
CA GLU A 91 -12.56 5.31 5.18
C GLU A 91 -11.36 5.55 4.25
N ILE A 92 -11.54 5.35 2.94
CA ILE A 92 -10.47 5.56 1.96
C ILE A 92 -10.35 7.04 1.60
N LEU A 93 -11.48 7.70 1.32
CA LEU A 93 -11.50 9.08 0.81
C LEU A 93 -11.04 10.09 1.88
N ASP A 94 -11.55 9.97 3.11
CA ASP A 94 -11.21 10.89 4.19
C ASP A 94 -9.71 10.80 4.55
N ASP A 95 -9.18 9.58 4.60
CA ASP A 95 -7.76 9.37 4.84
C ASP A 95 -6.90 9.96 3.70
N LYS A 96 -7.28 9.67 2.45
CA LYS A 96 -6.61 10.20 1.26
C LYS A 96 -6.61 11.73 1.24
N ASP A 97 -7.77 12.36 1.45
CA ASP A 97 -7.90 13.82 1.45
C ASP A 97 -7.05 14.47 2.55
N ASN A 98 -6.99 13.85 3.73
CA ASN A 98 -6.16 14.34 4.82
C ASN A 98 -4.66 14.19 4.51
N LEU A 99 -4.24 13.03 3.99
CA LEU A 99 -2.85 12.82 3.57
C LEU A 99 -2.44 13.80 2.47
N GLU A 100 -3.29 14.05 1.47
CA GLU A 100 -3.01 15.03 0.41
C GLU A 100 -2.86 16.45 0.95
N LYS A 101 -3.66 16.84 1.95
CA LYS A 101 -3.52 18.12 2.65
C LYS A 101 -2.21 18.21 3.45
N ILE A 102 -1.84 17.15 4.16
CA ILE A 102 -0.62 17.11 4.98
C ILE A 102 0.63 17.13 4.09
N PHE A 103 0.69 16.28 3.09
CA PHE A 103 1.87 16.13 2.22
C PHE A 103 1.88 17.07 1.00
N LYS A 104 0.80 17.80 0.74
CA LYS A 104 0.63 18.76 -0.37
C LYS A 104 0.95 18.16 -1.74
N ARG A 105 0.58 16.90 -1.94
CA ARG A 105 0.75 16.16 -3.19
C ARG A 105 -0.33 15.08 -3.33
N PRO A 106 -0.64 14.65 -4.57
CA PRO A 106 -1.55 13.53 -4.79
C PRO A 106 -1.04 12.24 -4.16
N ILE A 107 -1.97 11.45 -3.60
CA ILE A 107 -1.71 10.12 -3.01
C ILE A 107 -2.45 9.08 -3.84
N TYR A 108 -1.73 8.07 -4.32
CA TYR A 108 -2.25 7.07 -5.27
C TYR A 108 -2.22 5.64 -4.73
N GLY A 109 -1.52 5.40 -3.63
CA GLY A 109 -1.36 4.09 -3.02
C GLY A 109 -2.35 3.83 -1.89
N LEU A 110 -2.64 2.54 -1.65
CA LEU A 110 -3.44 2.07 -0.54
C LEU A 110 -2.86 0.75 -0.01
N ALA A 111 -2.78 0.61 1.31
CA ALA A 111 -2.66 -0.70 1.94
C ALA A 111 -3.99 -1.04 2.63
N TYR A 112 -4.55 -2.21 2.33
CA TYR A 112 -5.81 -2.60 2.97
C TYR A 112 -5.56 -3.07 4.41
N PRO A 113 -6.22 -2.47 5.42
CA PRO A 113 -6.13 -2.94 6.79
C PRO A 113 -6.45 -4.44 6.89
N ASN A 114 -5.61 -5.19 7.61
CA ASN A 114 -5.76 -6.64 7.79
C ASN A 114 -5.79 -7.44 6.46
N GLY A 115 -5.28 -6.86 5.37
CA GLY A 115 -5.39 -7.45 4.03
C GLY A 115 -6.83 -7.59 3.51
N SER A 116 -7.77 -6.90 4.13
CA SER A 116 -9.22 -7.10 3.92
C SER A 116 -9.71 -6.35 2.69
N CYS A 117 -9.86 -7.06 1.58
CA CYS A 117 -10.45 -6.52 0.35
C CYS A 117 -11.29 -7.57 -0.40
N ASP A 118 -12.21 -7.09 -1.21
CA ASP A 118 -12.98 -7.81 -2.21
C ASP A 118 -13.13 -6.90 -3.45
N ASN A 119 -13.73 -7.41 -4.52
CA ASN A 119 -13.92 -6.64 -5.77
C ASN A 119 -14.68 -5.33 -5.53
N ARG A 120 -15.65 -5.32 -4.63
CA ARG A 120 -16.43 -4.14 -4.26
C ARG A 120 -15.53 -3.05 -3.64
N ILE A 121 -14.66 -3.43 -2.71
CA ILE A 121 -13.71 -2.50 -2.06
C ILE A 121 -12.66 -2.02 -3.07
N VAL A 122 -12.20 -2.88 -3.97
CA VAL A 122 -11.30 -2.51 -5.07
C VAL A 122 -11.94 -1.45 -5.98
N ASP A 123 -13.21 -1.63 -6.36
CA ASP A 123 -13.92 -0.66 -7.21
C ASP A 123 -14.13 0.68 -6.49
N ILE A 124 -14.42 0.66 -5.20
CA ILE A 124 -14.47 1.88 -4.38
C ILE A 124 -13.11 2.58 -4.36
N ALA A 125 -12.02 1.87 -4.13
CA ALA A 125 -10.68 2.45 -4.13
C ALA A 125 -10.33 3.09 -5.48
N LYS A 126 -10.63 2.40 -6.60
CA LYS A 126 -10.46 2.96 -7.95
C LYS A 126 -11.26 4.23 -8.17
N SER A 127 -12.51 4.27 -7.70
CA SER A 127 -13.40 5.42 -7.89
C SER A 127 -12.89 6.70 -7.23
N VAL A 128 -12.06 6.59 -6.19
CA VAL A 128 -11.41 7.72 -5.53
C VAL A 128 -9.97 7.99 -6.00
N GLY A 129 -9.57 7.36 -7.10
CA GLY A 129 -8.29 7.63 -7.77
C GLY A 129 -7.09 6.88 -7.19
N ILE A 130 -7.29 5.82 -6.40
CA ILE A 130 -6.22 4.90 -6.01
C ILE A 130 -5.75 4.13 -7.26
N LYS A 131 -4.43 4.06 -7.47
CA LYS A 131 -3.82 3.44 -8.66
C LYS A 131 -3.12 2.12 -8.36
N TYR A 132 -2.77 1.86 -7.11
CA TYR A 132 -2.22 0.59 -6.66
C TYR A 132 -2.59 0.34 -5.21
N ALA A 133 -2.70 -0.91 -4.82
CA ALA A 133 -2.99 -1.28 -3.45
C ALA A 133 -2.24 -2.56 -3.03
N ARG A 134 -1.96 -2.66 -1.72
CA ARG A 134 -1.32 -3.81 -1.11
C ARG A 134 -2.29 -4.55 -0.18
N VAL A 135 -2.27 -5.87 -0.26
CA VAL A 135 -2.87 -6.77 0.72
C VAL A 135 -1.79 -7.40 1.61
N THR A 136 -2.16 -7.92 2.77
CA THR A 136 -1.28 -8.66 3.67
C THR A 136 -1.87 -10.04 3.89
N ASN A 137 -2.02 -10.84 2.87
CA ASN A 137 -2.67 -12.13 3.01
C ASN A 137 -1.77 -13.26 2.53
N ASP A 138 -1.03 -13.82 3.45
CA ASP A 138 -0.28 -15.06 3.32
C ASP A 138 -1.14 -16.30 2.94
N LYS A 139 -2.49 -16.18 3.02
CA LYS A 139 -3.44 -17.20 2.56
C LYS A 139 -3.87 -17.07 1.10
N TYR A 140 -3.58 -15.95 0.43
CA TYR A 140 -3.66 -15.88 -1.02
C TYR A 140 -2.41 -16.54 -1.58
N SER A 141 -2.41 -17.88 -1.56
CA SER A 141 -1.34 -18.65 -2.15
C SER A 141 -1.07 -18.16 -3.58
N ALA A 142 0.19 -18.21 -3.99
CA ALA A 142 0.66 -17.93 -5.35
C ALA A 142 -0.24 -18.56 -6.44
N THR A 143 -0.97 -19.63 -6.12
CA THR A 143 -1.93 -20.31 -6.97
C THR A 143 -3.15 -19.44 -7.30
N LYS A 144 -3.81 -18.81 -6.32
CA LYS A 144 -4.97 -17.93 -6.59
C LYS A 144 -4.56 -16.61 -7.25
N ALA A 145 -3.39 -16.13 -6.93
CA ALA A 145 -2.81 -14.98 -7.60
C ALA A 145 -2.49 -15.30 -9.07
N ALA A 146 -1.94 -16.48 -9.35
CA ALA A 146 -1.68 -16.95 -10.70
C ALA A 146 -2.98 -17.21 -11.51
N GLU A 147 -4.04 -17.70 -10.86
CA GLU A 147 -5.37 -17.89 -11.47
C GLU A 147 -6.03 -16.55 -11.81
N ALA A 148 -5.94 -15.56 -10.92
CA ALA A 148 -6.44 -14.21 -11.17
C ALA A 148 -5.63 -13.50 -12.27
N TYR A 149 -4.32 -13.78 -12.38
CA TYR A 149 -3.45 -13.30 -13.44
C TYR A 149 -3.77 -13.94 -14.78
N ALA A 150 -4.02 -15.26 -14.81
CA ALA A 150 -4.38 -15.98 -16.02
C ALA A 150 -5.77 -15.57 -16.57
N ALA A 151 -6.67 -15.13 -15.68
CA ALA A 151 -8.02 -14.67 -16.06
C ALA A 151 -8.04 -13.23 -16.59
N ASN A 152 -7.01 -12.42 -16.33
CA ASN A 152 -6.87 -11.02 -16.75
C ASN A 152 -5.52 -10.79 -17.42
N ALA A 153 -5.44 -11.03 -18.74
CA ALA A 153 -4.20 -10.84 -19.51
C ALA A 153 -3.60 -9.41 -19.42
N ASP A 154 -4.42 -8.41 -19.03
CA ASP A 154 -4.05 -7.00 -18.81
C ASP A 154 -4.05 -6.61 -17.32
N GLY A 155 -4.14 -7.59 -16.41
CA GLY A 155 -4.24 -7.37 -14.98
C GLY A 155 -2.90 -7.11 -14.29
N PRO A 156 -2.95 -6.77 -12.99
CA PRO A 156 -1.77 -6.46 -12.20
C PRO A 156 -0.84 -7.69 -12.06
N ILE A 157 0.44 -7.41 -11.97
CA ILE A 157 1.46 -8.43 -11.68
C ILE A 157 1.44 -8.69 -10.17
N LEU A 158 1.15 -9.92 -9.79
CA LEU A 158 1.30 -10.40 -8.43
C LEU A 158 2.67 -11.07 -8.29
N ILE A 159 3.45 -10.72 -7.28
CA ILE A 159 4.76 -11.29 -6.99
C ILE A 159 4.85 -11.63 -5.49
N GLY A 160 4.90 -12.88 -4.98
CA GLY A 160 5.15 -13.38 -3.64
C GLY A 160 6.12 -14.52 -3.63
N ASP A 161 6.72 -14.76 -2.55
CA ASP A 161 7.43 -15.98 -2.36
C ASP A 161 6.73 -16.88 -1.33
N GLU A 162 7.04 -18.16 -1.40
CA GLU A 162 6.47 -19.19 -0.53
C GLU A 162 6.85 -19.06 0.96
N ASN A 163 7.65 -18.04 1.33
CA ASN A 163 8.14 -17.77 2.68
C ASN A 163 7.48 -16.55 3.34
N GLY A 164 6.45 -15.98 2.74
CA GLY A 164 5.72 -14.83 3.32
C GLY A 164 6.50 -13.51 3.26
N PHE A 165 7.55 -13.43 2.48
CA PHE A 165 8.20 -12.17 2.16
C PHE A 165 7.37 -11.50 1.07
N SER A 166 6.55 -10.54 1.44
CA SER A 166 5.75 -9.81 0.49
C SER A 166 6.64 -8.90 -0.35
N MET A 167 7.02 -9.42 -1.46
CA MET A 167 7.53 -8.69 -2.59
C MET A 167 6.34 -8.01 -3.28
N PRO A 168 6.53 -7.20 -4.31
CA PRO A 168 5.45 -6.45 -5.01
C PRO A 168 4.13 -7.16 -5.29
N GLU A 169 3.97 -8.42 -4.92
CA GLU A 169 2.71 -9.19 -4.96
C GLU A 169 1.61 -8.61 -4.14
N ASP A 170 1.99 -7.98 -3.03
CA ASP A 170 1.04 -7.27 -2.20
C ASP A 170 0.56 -5.97 -2.87
N TYR A 171 1.16 -5.59 -4.00
CA TYR A 171 0.75 -4.44 -4.78
C TYR A 171 -0.09 -4.87 -5.97
N MET A 172 -1.38 -4.65 -5.90
CA MET A 172 -2.24 -4.67 -7.09
C MET A 172 -2.11 -3.33 -7.82
N ARG A 173 -1.54 -3.37 -9.04
CA ARG A 173 -1.51 -2.24 -9.95
C ARG A 173 -2.62 -2.44 -10.98
N TRP A 174 -3.61 -1.56 -11.01
CA TRP A 174 -4.69 -1.54 -12.00
C TRP A 174 -4.63 -0.34 -12.91
#